data_8657806f9747e3aedbc8652d2c6eb8cb
#
_entry.id   8657806f9747e3aedbc8652d2c6eb8cb
#
_cell.length_a   1.000
_cell.length_b   1.000
_cell.length_c   1.000
_cell.angle_alpha   90.00
_cell.angle_beta   90.00
_cell.angle_gamma   90.00
#
_symmetry.space_group_name_H-M   'P 1'
#
loop_
_entity.id
_entity.type
_entity.pdbx_description
1 polymer ?
#
loop_
_entity_poly.entity_id
_entity_poly.type
_entity_poly.pdbx_seq_one_letter_code
_entity_poly.pdbx_strand_id
1 'polypeptide(L)'
;MKPATAGATILVGVFGDPVAHSVSPAMHNRAFEALGLDWCYLPFHVSPADLGVALRALPALGLRGVNLTIPHKEAALAHLDSVEETARLIGAVNTVVQEKGRLAGYNTDADGFLDTLDEAGFDPGGARAVLLGAGGSARAVAVALAGRDVATLTIIGRTPARGEALAELVRQRCRGPVTAAASAS
;
A
#
# COMPACT_ATOMS: atom_id res chain seq x y z
N MET A 1 -18.27 -20.10 -5.45
CA MET A 1 -18.34 -21.09 -4.35
C MET A 1 -17.35 -20.65 -3.31
N LYS A 2 -17.65 -20.67 -1.99
CA LYS A 2 -16.63 -20.38 -0.98
C LYS A 2 -15.54 -21.45 -1.07
N PRO A 3 -14.23 -21.09 -1.02
CA PRO A 3 -13.19 -22.10 -1.00
C PRO A 3 -13.39 -22.97 0.24
N ALA A 4 -13.30 -24.30 0.05
CA ALA A 4 -13.27 -25.23 1.16
C ALA A 4 -11.93 -25.04 1.88
N THR A 5 -11.93 -24.55 3.13
CA THR A 5 -10.73 -24.44 3.94
C THR A 5 -10.47 -25.73 4.67
N ALA A 6 -9.23 -26.20 4.69
CA ALA A 6 -8.74 -27.36 5.44
C ALA A 6 -7.62 -26.93 6.40
N GLY A 7 -7.17 -27.84 7.25
CA GLY A 7 -6.11 -27.52 8.21
C GLY A 7 -4.76 -27.16 7.60
N ALA A 8 -4.55 -27.44 6.30
CA ALA A 8 -3.33 -27.09 5.56
C ALA A 8 -3.49 -25.80 4.74
N THR A 9 -4.69 -25.20 4.68
CA THR A 9 -4.95 -23.99 3.89
C THR A 9 -4.10 -22.82 4.41
N ILE A 10 -3.36 -22.17 3.52
CA ILE A 10 -2.54 -21.00 3.86
C ILE A 10 -3.45 -19.78 4.02
N LEU A 11 -3.33 -19.11 5.17
CA LEU A 11 -4.12 -17.94 5.50
C LEU A 11 -3.36 -16.64 5.21
N VAL A 12 -4.03 -15.72 4.53
CA VAL A 12 -3.60 -14.36 4.26
C VAL A 12 -4.78 -13.40 4.38
N GLY A 13 -4.58 -12.11 4.33
CA GLY A 13 -5.70 -11.19 4.42
C GLY A 13 -5.38 -9.72 4.26
N VAL A 14 -6.32 -8.86 4.63
CA VAL A 14 -6.16 -7.41 4.65
C VAL A 14 -6.56 -6.84 6.00
N PHE A 15 -5.71 -5.99 6.57
CA PHE A 15 -6.00 -5.18 7.76
C PHE A 15 -6.43 -3.77 7.34
N GLY A 16 -7.52 -3.28 7.90
CA GLY A 16 -8.04 -1.94 7.63
C GLY A 16 -9.12 -1.52 8.61
N ASP A 17 -9.41 -0.20 8.64
CA ASP A 17 -10.47 0.38 9.45
C ASP A 17 -11.09 1.59 8.73
N PRO A 18 -12.30 1.46 8.14
CA PRO A 18 -13.06 0.22 7.93
C PRO A 18 -12.48 -0.68 6.82
N VAL A 19 -12.83 -1.97 6.86
CA VAL A 19 -12.39 -2.95 5.86
C VAL A 19 -13.55 -3.69 5.17
N ALA A 20 -14.76 -3.50 5.66
CA ALA A 20 -15.95 -4.25 5.21
C ALA A 20 -16.28 -4.09 3.71
N HIS A 21 -15.88 -2.97 3.10
CA HIS A 21 -16.12 -2.67 1.69
C HIS A 21 -14.97 -3.10 0.76
N SER A 22 -13.93 -3.75 1.31
CA SER A 22 -12.78 -4.18 0.52
C SER A 22 -13.19 -5.26 -0.48
N VAL A 23 -12.82 -5.06 -1.74
CA VAL A 23 -12.97 -6.06 -2.81
C VAL A 23 -11.79 -7.05 -2.86
N SER A 24 -10.72 -6.79 -2.12
CA SER A 24 -9.52 -7.62 -2.10
C SER A 24 -9.80 -9.09 -1.78
N PRO A 25 -10.67 -9.45 -0.80
CA PRO A 25 -10.97 -10.87 -0.54
C PRO A 25 -11.59 -11.58 -1.74
N ALA A 26 -12.52 -10.93 -2.45
CA ALA A 26 -13.13 -11.53 -3.64
C ALA A 26 -12.11 -11.73 -4.78
N MET A 27 -11.29 -10.71 -5.02
CA MET A 27 -10.25 -10.71 -6.06
C MET A 27 -9.19 -11.79 -5.79
N HIS A 28 -8.58 -11.80 -4.60
CA HIS A 28 -7.51 -12.75 -4.27
C HIS A 28 -8.01 -14.20 -4.20
N ASN A 29 -9.17 -14.45 -3.57
CA ASN A 29 -9.71 -15.82 -3.50
C ASN A 29 -10.05 -16.34 -4.90
N ARG A 30 -10.51 -15.49 -5.82
CA ARG A 30 -10.75 -15.88 -7.22
C ARG A 30 -9.45 -16.21 -7.95
N ALA A 31 -8.40 -15.44 -7.70
CA ALA A 31 -7.07 -15.71 -8.26
C ALA A 31 -6.50 -17.02 -7.70
N PHE A 32 -6.61 -17.29 -6.40
CA PHE A 32 -6.16 -18.54 -5.78
C PHE A 32 -6.89 -19.75 -6.38
N GLU A 33 -8.21 -19.66 -6.56
CA GLU A 33 -9.00 -20.70 -7.23
C GLU A 33 -8.51 -20.97 -8.66
N ALA A 34 -8.28 -19.91 -9.44
CA ALA A 34 -7.82 -20.01 -10.82
C ALA A 34 -6.42 -20.64 -10.95
N LEU A 35 -5.55 -20.41 -9.94
CA LEU A 35 -4.19 -20.93 -9.88
C LEU A 35 -4.10 -22.30 -9.17
N GLY A 36 -5.20 -22.84 -8.65
CA GLY A 36 -5.23 -24.11 -7.91
C GLY A 36 -4.49 -24.04 -6.57
N LEU A 37 -4.39 -22.84 -5.95
CA LEU A 37 -3.71 -22.63 -4.68
C LEU A 37 -4.67 -22.90 -3.50
N ASP A 38 -4.24 -23.70 -2.52
CA ASP A 38 -4.98 -23.89 -1.26
C ASP A 38 -4.68 -22.72 -0.30
N TRP A 39 -5.18 -21.56 -0.68
CA TRP A 39 -5.03 -20.30 0.04
C TRP A 39 -6.38 -19.68 0.34
N CYS A 40 -6.48 -18.96 1.46
CA CYS A 40 -7.69 -18.22 1.83
C CYS A 40 -7.33 -16.79 2.24
N TYR A 41 -7.96 -15.82 1.59
CA TYR A 41 -7.78 -14.39 1.87
C TYR A 41 -8.98 -13.85 2.63
N LEU A 42 -8.75 -13.25 3.80
CA LEU A 42 -9.79 -12.78 4.72
C LEU A 42 -9.65 -11.27 5.01
N PRO A 43 -10.77 -10.55 5.22
CA PRO A 43 -10.75 -9.20 5.73
C PRO A 43 -10.68 -9.22 7.27
N PHE A 44 -9.84 -8.37 7.85
CA PHE A 44 -9.73 -8.18 9.29
C PHE A 44 -9.93 -6.70 9.63
N HIS A 45 -10.96 -6.40 10.39
CA HIS A 45 -11.13 -5.07 10.96
C HIS A 45 -10.15 -4.91 12.12
N VAL A 46 -9.18 -4.04 11.94
CA VAL A 46 -8.13 -3.76 12.92
C VAL A 46 -8.14 -2.26 13.20
N SER A 47 -8.39 -1.88 14.45
CA SER A 47 -8.32 -0.46 14.84
C SER A 47 -6.88 0.07 14.78
N PRO A 48 -6.64 1.38 14.62
CA PRO A 48 -5.30 1.94 14.68
C PRO A 48 -4.54 1.61 15.97
N ALA A 49 -5.25 1.52 17.09
CA ALA A 49 -4.67 1.19 18.40
C ALA A 49 -4.18 -0.28 18.46
N ASP A 50 -4.82 -1.17 17.72
CA ASP A 50 -4.54 -2.61 17.77
C ASP A 50 -3.56 -3.06 16.69
N LEU A 51 -3.15 -2.20 15.78
CA LEU A 51 -2.31 -2.57 14.63
C LEU A 51 -1.05 -3.33 15.04
N GLY A 52 -0.32 -2.84 16.04
CA GLY A 52 0.92 -3.47 16.49
C GLY A 52 0.68 -4.86 17.10
N VAL A 53 -0.42 -5.04 17.83
CA VAL A 53 -0.81 -6.36 18.39
C VAL A 53 -1.21 -7.31 17.27
N ALA A 54 -2.03 -6.86 16.33
CA ALA A 54 -2.48 -7.65 15.20
C ALA A 54 -1.32 -8.13 14.31
N LEU A 55 -0.35 -7.26 14.03
CA LEU A 55 0.84 -7.63 13.26
C LEU A 55 1.70 -8.68 14.02
N ARG A 56 1.96 -8.48 15.30
CA ARG A 56 2.71 -9.45 16.11
C ARG A 56 2.00 -10.80 16.27
N ALA A 57 0.70 -10.86 16.10
CA ALA A 57 -0.08 -12.09 16.17
C ALA A 57 0.03 -12.97 14.91
N LEU A 58 0.49 -12.43 13.76
CA LEU A 58 0.56 -13.17 12.49
C LEU A 58 1.25 -14.53 12.61
N PRO A 59 2.46 -14.64 13.24
CA PRO A 59 3.11 -15.94 13.40
C PRO A 59 2.30 -16.93 14.25
N ALA A 60 1.74 -16.46 15.36
CA ALA A 60 0.98 -17.29 16.28
C ALA A 60 -0.35 -17.80 15.69
N LEU A 61 -0.93 -17.03 14.76
CA LEU A 61 -2.16 -17.38 14.05
C LEU A 61 -1.89 -18.17 12.76
N GLY A 62 -0.63 -18.40 12.40
CA GLY A 62 -0.25 -19.10 11.18
C GLY A 62 -0.58 -18.31 9.90
N LEU A 63 -0.78 -16.98 9.98
CA LEU A 63 -0.96 -16.16 8.79
C LEU A 63 0.37 -15.97 8.08
N ARG A 64 0.38 -16.21 6.76
CA ARG A 64 1.58 -16.02 5.91
C ARG A 64 1.91 -14.55 5.71
N GLY A 65 0.92 -13.69 5.74
CA GLY A 65 1.07 -12.26 5.59
C GLY A 65 -0.27 -11.56 5.44
N VAL A 66 -0.22 -10.24 5.39
CA VAL A 66 -1.41 -9.41 5.19
C VAL A 66 -1.10 -8.20 4.33
N ASN A 67 -2.08 -7.77 3.55
CA ASN A 67 -2.08 -6.42 3.01
C ASN A 67 -2.54 -5.42 4.07
N LEU A 68 -2.11 -4.19 3.92
CA LEU A 68 -2.53 -3.07 4.75
C LEU A 68 -3.27 -2.04 3.90
N THR A 69 -4.42 -1.60 4.37
CA THR A 69 -5.14 -0.48 3.78
C THR A 69 -5.31 0.66 4.80
N ILE A 70 -6.13 1.65 4.50
CA ILE A 70 -6.39 2.78 5.40
C ILE A 70 -6.84 2.26 6.78
N PRO A 71 -6.27 2.82 7.88
CA PRO A 71 -5.28 3.91 7.96
C PRO A 71 -3.84 3.42 8.21
N HIS A 72 -3.52 2.16 7.99
CA HIS A 72 -2.40 1.41 8.55
C HIS A 72 -1.06 1.54 7.82
N LYS A 73 -1.07 1.90 6.51
CA LYS A 73 0.12 1.79 5.64
C LYS A 73 1.36 2.55 6.16
N GLU A 74 1.18 3.73 6.77
CA GLU A 74 2.25 4.53 7.33
C GLU A 74 2.64 4.05 8.74
N ALA A 75 1.64 3.77 9.58
CA ALA A 75 1.84 3.36 10.97
C ALA A 75 2.55 2.00 11.12
N ALA A 76 2.38 1.11 10.15
CA ALA A 76 2.97 -0.23 10.17
C ALA A 76 4.49 -0.23 10.22
N LEU A 77 5.16 0.79 9.67
CA LEU A 77 6.62 0.88 9.65
C LEU A 77 7.28 0.68 11.02
N ALA A 78 6.62 1.16 12.08
CA ALA A 78 7.12 1.06 13.46
C ALA A 78 7.01 -0.36 14.07
N HIS A 79 6.34 -1.28 13.39
CA HIS A 79 6.00 -2.60 13.90
C HIS A 79 6.63 -3.76 13.12
N LEU A 80 7.53 -3.46 12.17
CA LEU A 80 8.14 -4.44 11.27
C LEU A 80 9.60 -4.67 11.61
N ASP A 81 10.08 -5.90 11.44
CA ASP A 81 11.49 -6.26 11.65
C ASP A 81 12.39 -5.76 10.52
N SER A 82 11.84 -5.68 9.31
CA SER A 82 12.53 -5.14 8.14
C SER A 82 11.53 -4.49 7.18
N VAL A 83 12.01 -3.49 6.45
CA VAL A 83 11.23 -2.79 5.42
C VAL A 83 12.09 -2.72 4.17
N GLU A 84 11.51 -3.13 3.04
CA GLU A 84 12.15 -3.06 1.74
C GLU A 84 12.46 -1.59 1.38
N GLU A 85 13.49 -1.36 0.56
CA GLU A 85 14.02 -0.03 0.29
C GLU A 85 12.97 0.91 -0.33
N THR A 86 12.22 0.44 -1.33
CA THR A 86 11.16 1.22 -1.98
C THR A 86 10.04 1.58 -1.00
N ALA A 87 9.61 0.64 -0.15
CA ALA A 87 8.63 0.90 0.89
C ALA A 87 9.12 1.93 1.92
N ARG A 88 10.42 1.90 2.24
CA ARG A 88 11.07 2.88 3.12
C ARG A 88 11.13 4.26 2.48
N LEU A 89 11.46 4.32 1.19
CA LEU A 89 11.46 5.57 0.40
C LEU A 89 10.06 6.19 0.32
N ILE A 90 9.03 5.38 0.12
CA ILE A 90 7.63 5.80 0.09
C ILE A 90 7.18 6.27 1.48
N GLY A 91 7.74 5.66 2.53
CA GLY A 91 7.29 5.87 3.91
C GLY A 91 5.92 5.25 4.18
N ALA A 92 5.59 4.15 3.49
CA ALA A 92 4.36 3.40 3.69
C ALA A 92 4.52 1.96 3.21
N VAL A 93 3.89 1.02 3.90
CA VAL A 93 3.84 -0.41 3.61
C VAL A 93 2.41 -0.81 3.28
N ASN A 94 2.18 -1.51 2.19
CA ASN A 94 0.88 -2.08 1.86
C ASN A 94 0.84 -3.61 1.95
N THR A 95 2.00 -4.26 2.12
CA THR A 95 2.12 -5.72 2.18
C THR A 95 3.12 -6.10 3.27
N VAL A 96 2.69 -6.95 4.19
CA VAL A 96 3.52 -7.54 5.24
C VAL A 96 3.60 -9.04 5.02
N VAL A 97 4.81 -9.55 4.94
CA VAL A 97 5.10 -10.99 4.83
C VAL A 97 5.68 -11.48 6.15
N GLN A 98 5.14 -12.60 6.62
CA GLN A 98 5.65 -13.30 7.80
C GLN A 98 6.48 -14.51 7.37
N GLU A 99 7.75 -14.55 7.79
CA GLU A 99 8.65 -15.68 7.60
C GLU A 99 9.45 -15.96 8.85
N LYS A 100 9.35 -17.20 9.35
CA LYS A 100 10.11 -17.68 10.53
C LYS A 100 9.96 -16.76 11.75
N GLY A 101 8.75 -16.22 11.95
CA GLY A 101 8.43 -15.31 13.06
C GLY A 101 8.85 -13.86 12.85
N ARG A 102 9.44 -13.50 11.71
CA ARG A 102 9.83 -12.13 11.37
C ARG A 102 8.84 -11.50 10.39
N LEU A 103 8.65 -10.20 10.51
CA LEU A 103 7.75 -9.41 9.67
C LEU A 103 8.56 -8.51 8.73
N ALA A 104 8.40 -8.72 7.43
CA ALA A 104 9.00 -7.89 6.40
C ALA A 104 7.92 -7.07 5.67
N GLY A 105 8.15 -5.78 5.51
CA GLY A 105 7.22 -4.86 4.86
C GLY A 105 7.64 -4.45 3.46
N TYR A 106 6.67 -4.41 2.56
CA TYR A 106 6.82 -4.07 1.15
C TYR A 106 5.78 -3.04 0.73
N ASN A 107 6.05 -2.36 -0.39
CA ASN A 107 5.05 -1.52 -1.05
C ASN A 107 4.94 -1.88 -2.53
N THR A 108 3.80 -2.43 -2.92
CA THR A 108 3.48 -2.82 -4.30
C THR A 108 2.54 -1.80 -4.99
N ASP A 109 2.13 -0.72 -4.30
CA ASP A 109 1.24 0.28 -4.87
C ASP A 109 1.94 1.09 -5.98
N ALA A 110 3.23 1.39 -5.81
CA ALA A 110 4.00 2.17 -6.77
C ALA A 110 4.14 1.45 -8.11
N ASP A 111 4.60 0.19 -8.06
CA ASP A 111 4.76 -0.63 -9.27
C ASP A 111 3.41 -0.92 -9.92
N GLY A 112 2.40 -1.32 -9.13
CA GLY A 112 1.05 -1.57 -9.66
C GLY A 112 0.42 -0.34 -10.31
N PHE A 113 0.71 0.87 -9.82
CA PHE A 113 0.28 2.11 -10.48
C PHE A 113 0.99 2.30 -11.82
N LEU A 114 2.32 2.09 -11.88
CA LEU A 114 3.07 2.19 -13.13
C LEU A 114 2.62 1.14 -14.15
N ASP A 115 2.42 -0.10 -13.72
CA ASP A 115 1.89 -1.17 -14.58
C ASP A 115 0.54 -0.77 -15.20
N THR A 116 -0.34 -0.13 -14.42
CA THR A 116 -1.64 0.37 -14.91
C THR A 116 -1.47 1.44 -16.00
N LEU A 117 -0.48 2.34 -15.86
CA LEU A 117 -0.19 3.35 -16.89
C LEU A 117 0.40 2.70 -18.15
N ASP A 118 1.32 1.76 -17.99
CA ASP A 118 1.97 1.04 -19.08
C ASP A 118 0.94 0.20 -19.86
N GLU A 119 0.01 -0.49 -19.17
CA GLU A 119 -1.12 -1.20 -19.80
C GLU A 119 -2.07 -0.28 -20.57
N ALA A 120 -2.26 0.95 -20.07
CA ALA A 120 -3.05 1.97 -20.76
C ALA A 120 -2.30 2.63 -21.93
N GLY A 121 -1.04 2.31 -22.15
CA GLY A 121 -0.18 2.93 -23.16
C GLY A 121 0.14 4.41 -22.83
N PHE A 122 0.11 4.80 -21.56
CA PHE A 122 0.34 6.17 -21.12
C PHE A 122 1.70 6.32 -20.45
N ASP A 123 2.60 7.09 -21.07
CA ASP A 123 3.86 7.52 -20.47
C ASP A 123 3.67 8.88 -19.75
N PRO A 124 3.87 8.93 -18.43
CA PRO A 124 3.76 10.17 -17.68
C PRO A 124 4.96 11.12 -17.85
N GLY A 125 6.03 10.69 -18.54
CA GLY A 125 7.21 11.52 -18.81
C GLY A 125 6.86 12.87 -19.44
N GLY A 126 7.34 13.96 -18.85
CA GLY A 126 7.03 15.33 -19.31
C GLY A 126 5.59 15.81 -19.02
N ALA A 127 4.73 14.99 -18.44
CA ALA A 127 3.35 15.39 -18.11
C ALA A 127 3.30 16.31 -16.87
N ARG A 128 2.24 17.11 -16.80
CA ARG A 128 1.87 17.87 -15.59
C ARG A 128 0.87 17.05 -14.79
N ALA A 129 1.30 16.51 -13.65
CA ALA A 129 0.49 15.64 -12.81
C ALA A 129 -0.14 16.42 -11.64
N VAL A 130 -1.39 16.07 -11.31
CA VAL A 130 -2.08 16.52 -10.11
C VAL A 130 -2.47 15.29 -9.31
N LEU A 131 -2.02 15.23 -8.05
CA LEU A 131 -2.26 14.14 -7.13
C LEU A 131 -3.21 14.59 -6.02
N LEU A 132 -4.36 13.93 -5.92
CA LEU A 132 -5.35 14.21 -4.88
C LEU A 132 -5.14 13.29 -3.68
N GLY A 133 -4.72 13.88 -2.55
CA GLY A 133 -4.44 13.19 -1.30
C GLY A 133 -2.95 13.17 -0.94
N ALA A 134 -2.66 12.85 0.33
CA ALA A 134 -1.31 12.72 0.90
C ALA A 134 -1.20 11.55 1.89
N GLY A 135 -1.98 10.50 1.70
CA GLY A 135 -1.92 9.24 2.47
C GLY A 135 -1.01 8.21 1.83
N GLY A 136 -0.97 7.00 2.41
CA GLY A 136 -0.05 5.93 2.01
C GLY A 136 -0.05 5.61 0.52
N SER A 137 -1.22 5.53 -0.14
CA SER A 137 -1.30 5.30 -1.59
C SER A 137 -0.82 6.51 -2.40
N ALA A 138 -1.15 7.74 -1.96
CA ALA A 138 -0.67 8.96 -2.62
C ALA A 138 0.86 9.07 -2.55
N ARG A 139 1.47 8.63 -1.44
CA ARG A 139 2.94 8.57 -1.29
C ARG A 139 3.57 7.65 -2.34
N ALA A 140 3.00 6.45 -2.53
CA ALA A 140 3.47 5.50 -3.54
C ALA A 140 3.36 6.07 -4.96
N VAL A 141 2.20 6.64 -5.32
CA VAL A 141 1.98 7.28 -6.64
C VAL A 141 2.91 8.47 -6.86
N ALA A 142 3.13 9.33 -5.84
CA ALA A 142 4.04 10.45 -5.96
C ALA A 142 5.50 10.01 -6.22
N VAL A 143 5.96 8.97 -5.52
CA VAL A 143 7.30 8.40 -5.74
C VAL A 143 7.41 7.76 -7.12
N ALA A 144 6.39 7.03 -7.56
CA ALA A 144 6.32 6.43 -8.88
C ALA A 144 6.39 7.48 -10.01
N LEU A 145 5.59 8.54 -9.92
CA LEU A 145 5.59 9.65 -10.88
C LEU A 145 6.91 10.41 -10.90
N ALA A 146 7.52 10.64 -9.72
CA ALA A 146 8.83 11.27 -9.63
C ALA A 146 9.91 10.47 -10.37
N GLY A 147 9.82 9.13 -10.32
CA GLY A 147 10.73 8.22 -11.05
C GLY A 147 10.51 8.17 -12.56
N ARG A 148 9.38 8.67 -13.06
CA ARG A 148 9.04 8.71 -14.50
C ARG A 148 9.20 10.11 -15.12
N ASP A 149 10.00 10.99 -14.51
CA ASP A 149 10.37 12.31 -15.04
C ASP A 149 9.16 13.20 -15.44
N VAL A 150 8.11 13.26 -14.62
CA VAL A 150 6.99 14.19 -14.83
C VAL A 150 7.50 15.64 -14.84
N ALA A 151 6.92 16.49 -15.70
CA ALA A 151 7.32 17.90 -15.80
C ALA A 151 6.97 18.68 -14.52
N THR A 152 5.83 18.41 -13.92
CA THR A 152 5.42 19.00 -12.62
C THR A 152 4.56 18.01 -11.85
N LEU A 153 4.62 18.07 -10.53
CA LEU A 153 3.73 17.34 -9.64
C LEU A 153 3.08 18.29 -8.64
N THR A 154 1.76 18.43 -8.69
CA THR A 154 1.00 19.23 -7.72
C THR A 154 0.21 18.30 -6.80
N ILE A 155 0.49 18.37 -5.49
CA ILE A 155 -0.17 17.55 -4.47
C ILE A 155 -1.25 18.39 -3.79
N ILE A 156 -2.50 17.92 -3.84
CA ILE A 156 -3.65 18.61 -3.26
C ILE A 156 -4.24 17.76 -2.16
N GLY A 157 -4.35 18.28 -0.94
CA GLY A 157 -4.89 17.52 0.19
C GLY A 157 -5.59 18.37 1.23
N ARG A 158 -6.49 17.75 2.01
CA ARG A 158 -7.23 18.43 3.09
C ARG A 158 -6.32 18.90 4.24
N THR A 159 -5.17 18.28 4.42
CA THR A 159 -4.21 18.61 5.49
C THR A 159 -2.94 19.16 4.85
N PRO A 160 -2.74 20.51 4.84
CA PRO A 160 -1.60 21.14 4.17
C PRO A 160 -0.25 20.59 4.60
N ALA A 161 -0.04 20.36 5.91
CA ALA A 161 1.21 19.82 6.45
C ALA A 161 1.56 18.43 5.87
N ARG A 162 0.57 17.56 5.64
CA ARG A 162 0.80 16.25 5.01
C ARG A 162 1.15 16.37 3.53
N GLY A 163 0.50 17.30 2.84
CA GLY A 163 0.82 17.61 1.44
C GLY A 163 2.26 18.10 1.29
N GLU A 164 2.67 19.04 2.14
CA GLU A 164 4.04 19.59 2.11
C GLU A 164 5.08 18.54 2.48
N ALA A 165 4.83 17.70 3.50
CA ALA A 165 5.72 16.60 3.85
C ALA A 165 5.89 15.58 2.70
N LEU A 166 4.82 15.33 1.92
CA LEU A 166 4.91 14.48 0.74
C LEU A 166 5.66 15.18 -0.40
N ALA A 167 5.41 16.47 -0.63
CA ALA A 167 6.15 17.24 -1.63
C ALA A 167 7.66 17.24 -1.34
N GLU A 168 8.05 17.44 -0.07
CA GLU A 168 9.46 17.38 0.35
C GLU A 168 10.07 16.01 0.12
N LEU A 169 9.35 14.92 0.43
CA LEU A 169 9.80 13.56 0.19
C LEU A 169 10.21 13.32 -1.27
N VAL A 170 9.47 13.88 -2.22
CA VAL A 170 9.68 13.61 -3.65
C VAL A 170 10.49 14.68 -4.39
N ARG A 171 10.67 15.90 -3.84
CA ARG A 171 11.45 16.97 -4.46
C ARG A 171 12.86 16.57 -4.86
N GLN A 172 13.51 15.76 -4.04
CA GLN A 172 14.87 15.28 -4.31
C GLN A 172 14.95 14.26 -5.44
N ARG A 173 13.81 13.74 -5.90
CA ARG A 173 13.70 12.66 -6.90
C ARG A 173 13.02 13.11 -8.19
N CYS A 174 12.23 14.17 -8.12
CA CYS A 174 11.53 14.73 -9.27
C CYS A 174 12.42 15.75 -9.98
N ARG A 175 12.58 15.65 -11.30
CA ARG A 175 13.31 16.66 -12.08
C ARG A 175 12.52 17.96 -12.23
N GLY A 176 11.21 17.86 -12.23
CA GLY A 176 10.31 19.01 -12.31
C GLY A 176 9.91 19.57 -10.95
N PRO A 177 9.27 20.76 -10.94
CA PRO A 177 8.78 21.37 -9.72
C PRO A 177 7.71 20.50 -9.04
N VAL A 178 7.85 20.35 -7.72
CA VAL A 178 6.86 19.67 -6.84
C VAL A 178 6.27 20.72 -5.91
N THR A 179 4.95 20.87 -5.94
CA THR A 179 4.21 21.84 -5.12
C THR A 179 3.13 21.12 -4.29
N ALA A 180 2.81 21.68 -3.14
CA ALA A 180 1.67 21.27 -2.34
C ALA A 180 0.66 22.43 -2.24
N ALA A 181 -0.64 22.07 -2.30
CA ALA A 181 -1.73 23.01 -2.13
C ALA A 181 -2.80 22.42 -1.21
N ALA A 182 -3.48 23.28 -0.45
CA ALA A 182 -4.65 22.89 0.30
C ALA A 182 -5.84 22.69 -0.66
N SER A 183 -6.64 21.63 -0.43
CA SER A 183 -7.95 21.54 -1.05
C SER A 183 -8.84 22.65 -0.46
N ALA A 184 -9.49 23.44 -1.29
CA ALA A 184 -10.63 24.22 -0.84
C ALA A 184 -11.72 23.21 -0.41
N SER A 185 -12.15 23.31 0.84
CA SER A 185 -13.25 22.54 1.42
C SER A 185 -14.58 22.87 0.76
#